data_29ccb4f89304e2bc72d9b5664e578d4c
#
_entry.id   29ccb4f89304e2bc72d9b5664e578d4c
#
_cell.length_a   1.000
_cell.length_b   1.000
_cell.length_c   1.000
_cell.angle_alpha   90.00
_cell.angle_beta   90.00
_cell.angle_gamma   90.00
#
_symmetry.space_group_name_H-M   'P 1'
#
loop_
_entity.id
_entity.type
_entity.pdbx_description
1 polymer ?
#
loop_
_entity_poly.entity_id
_entity_poly.type
_entity_poly.pdbx_seq_one_letter_code
_entity_poly.pdbx_strand_id
1 'polypeptide(L)'
;MTERTKIILDESEIPTQWYNVIPDLPSPPPPPLHPGTLQPVGPDDLAPLFPMELIRQEVTGDSYVDIPGEVLDVYRLWRPTPLFRARRLERALHTPARIYYKYEGVSPAGSHKPNTAVPQAFYNSREGTKRLTTETGAGQWGSALAFACAQYALDCEIWMVRASYDQKPHRKTLMQTYGATVHPSPSRATNAGLKVLADAPDSPGSLGIAISEAVEAAAGSAETRYALGSVLNHVLMHQTVIGEEALKQFAAAGESIPDLIVGCTGGGSNFAGLFFPFLREKLAGRANPVIRAVEPSACPSFTRGIYAYDFGDTAGMTPLLKMHTLGHGFIPDPVHAGSEERRVGKECRSRWSPYH
;
A
#
# COMPACT_ATOMS: atom_id res chain seq x y z
N MET A 1 33.10 -20.12 -4.74
CA MET A 1 32.44 -19.03 -3.99
C MET A 1 31.20 -19.59 -3.32
N THR A 2 31.05 -19.42 -2.02
CA THR A 2 29.83 -19.81 -1.32
C THR A 2 28.69 -18.90 -1.83
N GLU A 3 27.72 -19.48 -2.51
CA GLU A 3 26.57 -18.74 -3.03
C GLU A 3 25.80 -18.04 -1.89
N ARG A 4 25.68 -16.71 -1.95
CA ARG A 4 24.97 -15.92 -0.94
C ARG A 4 23.49 -16.31 -0.89
N THR A 5 22.96 -16.50 0.32
CA THR A 5 21.52 -16.71 0.53
C THR A 5 20.80 -15.39 0.81
N LYS A 6 21.48 -14.43 1.45
CA LYS A 6 20.95 -13.11 1.81
C LYS A 6 21.82 -12.06 1.14
N ILE A 7 21.19 -11.18 0.37
CA ILE A 7 21.82 -10.05 -0.31
C ILE A 7 21.31 -8.77 0.36
N ILE A 8 22.22 -8.01 0.94
CA ILE A 8 21.96 -6.68 1.54
C ILE A 8 22.91 -5.69 0.85
N LEU A 9 22.39 -4.53 0.54
CA LEU A 9 23.17 -3.38 0.07
C LEU A 9 23.79 -2.63 1.26
N ASP A 10 24.76 -1.79 0.98
CA ASP A 10 25.22 -0.81 1.96
C ASP A 10 24.18 0.32 2.14
N GLU A 11 24.20 1.01 3.27
CA GLU A 11 23.27 2.12 3.56
C GLU A 11 23.40 3.25 2.53
N SER A 12 24.61 3.49 2.02
CA SER A 12 24.89 4.47 0.97
C SER A 12 24.23 4.12 -0.38
N GLU A 13 23.76 2.90 -0.56
CA GLU A 13 23.10 2.42 -1.78
C GLU A 13 21.57 2.52 -1.72
N ILE A 14 21.00 3.01 -0.60
CA ILE A 14 19.55 3.29 -0.50
C ILE A 14 19.19 4.25 -1.66
N PRO A 15 18.08 3.96 -2.41
CA PRO A 15 17.63 4.86 -3.46
C PRO A 15 17.34 6.26 -2.91
N THR A 16 17.82 7.28 -3.58
CA THR A 16 17.62 8.70 -3.23
C THR A 16 16.48 9.34 -4.03
N GLN A 17 15.86 8.58 -4.93
CA GLN A 17 14.74 9.02 -5.77
C GLN A 17 13.70 7.91 -5.84
N TRP A 18 12.43 8.31 -5.92
CA TRP A 18 11.34 7.44 -6.32
C TRP A 18 11.18 7.43 -7.83
N TYR A 19 10.87 6.28 -8.40
CA TYR A 19 10.58 6.14 -9.82
C TYR A 19 9.08 6.27 -10.09
N ASN A 20 8.72 7.17 -11.00
CA ASN A 20 7.36 7.35 -11.51
C ASN A 20 7.22 6.63 -12.85
N VAL A 21 6.31 5.66 -12.91
CA VAL A 21 6.08 4.87 -14.12
C VAL A 21 5.28 5.62 -15.19
N ILE A 22 4.52 6.65 -14.81
CA ILE A 22 3.55 7.33 -15.69
C ILE A 22 4.15 7.85 -16.99
N PRO A 23 5.31 8.56 -16.97
CA PRO A 23 5.92 9.07 -18.21
C PRO A 23 6.37 7.98 -19.19
N ASP A 24 6.66 6.78 -18.69
CA ASP A 24 7.15 5.67 -19.52
C ASP A 24 6.00 4.81 -20.08
N LEU A 25 4.76 5.04 -19.66
CA LEU A 25 3.61 4.30 -20.17
C LEU A 25 3.26 4.73 -21.62
N PRO A 26 2.81 3.79 -22.47
CA PRO A 26 2.37 4.11 -23.84
C PRO A 26 1.21 5.12 -23.91
N SER A 27 0.42 5.20 -22.86
CA SER A 27 -0.66 6.18 -22.68
C SER A 27 -0.86 6.46 -21.19
N PRO A 28 -1.20 7.71 -20.81
CA PRO A 28 -1.48 8.03 -19.42
C PRO A 28 -2.73 7.28 -18.93
N PRO A 29 -2.80 6.97 -17.63
CA PRO A 29 -4.01 6.40 -17.04
C PRO A 29 -5.17 7.39 -17.12
N PRO A 30 -6.42 6.92 -17.20
CA PRO A 30 -7.59 7.78 -17.15
C PRO A 30 -7.62 8.60 -15.85
N PRO A 31 -7.97 9.91 -15.91
CA PRO A 31 -7.97 10.78 -14.74
C PRO A 31 -9.04 10.37 -13.72
N PRO A 32 -8.84 10.65 -12.42
CA PRO A 32 -9.90 10.58 -11.43
C PRO A 32 -11.04 11.53 -11.77
N LEU A 33 -12.29 11.16 -11.46
CA LEU A 33 -13.47 11.99 -11.70
C LEU A 33 -14.11 12.45 -10.40
N HIS A 34 -14.53 13.70 -10.38
CA HIS A 34 -15.29 14.27 -9.25
C HIS A 34 -16.65 13.58 -9.12
N PRO A 35 -17.05 13.10 -7.92
CA PRO A 35 -18.25 12.27 -7.75
C PRO A 35 -19.55 12.97 -8.15
N GLY A 36 -19.66 14.27 -7.96
CA GLY A 36 -20.87 15.04 -8.27
C GLY A 36 -20.95 15.55 -9.70
N THR A 37 -19.82 15.93 -10.31
CA THR A 37 -19.80 16.55 -11.66
C THR A 37 -19.37 15.60 -12.76
N LEU A 38 -18.74 14.50 -12.44
CA LEU A 38 -18.12 13.52 -13.34
C LEU A 38 -17.05 14.15 -14.27
N GLN A 39 -16.54 15.31 -13.91
CA GLN A 39 -15.41 15.95 -14.57
C GLN A 39 -14.09 15.50 -13.93
N PRO A 40 -12.97 15.57 -14.66
CA PRO A 40 -11.65 15.31 -14.06
C PRO A 40 -11.42 16.13 -12.79
N VAL A 41 -10.91 15.49 -11.76
CA VAL A 41 -10.60 16.10 -10.46
C VAL A 41 -9.40 17.03 -10.62
N GLY A 42 -9.54 18.27 -10.14
CA GLY A 42 -8.46 19.24 -10.05
C GLY A 42 -7.73 19.21 -8.70
N PRO A 43 -6.60 19.94 -8.58
CA PRO A 43 -5.87 20.06 -7.30
C PRO A 43 -6.74 20.60 -6.16
N ASP A 44 -7.62 21.56 -6.45
CA ASP A 44 -8.50 22.18 -5.44
C ASP A 44 -9.53 21.20 -4.86
N ASP A 45 -9.95 20.20 -5.64
CA ASP A 45 -10.85 19.15 -5.17
C ASP A 45 -10.16 18.19 -4.18
N LEU A 46 -8.84 18.04 -4.29
CA LEU A 46 -8.03 17.14 -3.47
C LEU A 46 -7.40 17.86 -2.25
N ALA A 47 -7.21 19.16 -2.33
CA ALA A 47 -6.56 19.97 -1.28
C ALA A 47 -7.20 19.83 0.13
N PRO A 48 -8.53 19.62 0.28
CA PRO A 48 -9.10 19.33 1.58
C PRO A 48 -8.60 18.03 2.23
N LEU A 49 -8.18 17.05 1.43
CA LEU A 49 -7.79 15.71 1.90
C LEU A 49 -6.27 15.50 1.92
N PHE A 50 -5.52 16.12 1.00
CA PHE A 50 -4.09 15.86 0.82
C PHE A 50 -3.29 17.17 0.83
N PRO A 51 -2.02 17.14 1.29
CA PRO A 51 -1.11 18.27 1.16
C PRO A 51 -0.76 18.50 -0.32
N MET A 52 -0.48 19.75 -0.69
CA MET A 52 -0.24 20.15 -2.08
C MET A 52 0.95 19.40 -2.72
N GLU A 53 1.97 19.08 -1.92
CA GLU A 53 3.12 18.33 -2.44
C GLU A 53 2.72 16.91 -2.88
N LEU A 54 1.86 16.20 -2.15
CA LEU A 54 1.37 14.89 -2.56
C LEU A 54 0.45 14.98 -3.79
N ILE A 55 -0.35 16.04 -3.90
CA ILE A 55 -1.16 16.31 -5.10
C ILE A 55 -0.26 16.56 -6.31
N ARG A 56 0.82 17.34 -6.15
CA ARG A 56 1.81 17.55 -7.20
C ARG A 56 2.45 16.23 -7.64
N GLN A 57 2.83 15.38 -6.69
CA GLN A 57 3.40 14.05 -6.98
C GLN A 57 2.41 13.11 -7.65
N GLU A 58 1.11 13.23 -7.36
CA GLU A 58 0.07 12.42 -8.00
C GLU A 58 -0.01 12.65 -9.52
N VAL A 59 0.24 13.88 -9.96
CA VAL A 59 0.08 14.30 -11.37
C VAL A 59 1.41 14.64 -12.06
N THR A 60 2.56 14.40 -11.41
CA THR A 60 3.86 14.76 -11.98
C THR A 60 4.16 14.01 -13.28
N GLY A 61 4.74 14.73 -14.24
CA GLY A 61 5.31 14.16 -15.47
C GLY A 61 6.79 13.77 -15.35
N ASP A 62 7.41 13.98 -14.18
CA ASP A 62 8.82 13.63 -13.97
C ASP A 62 8.96 12.13 -13.74
N SER A 63 9.94 11.49 -14.41
CA SER A 63 10.23 10.06 -14.23
C SER A 63 10.82 9.75 -12.86
N TYR A 64 11.44 10.74 -12.19
CA TYR A 64 12.03 10.59 -10.87
C TYR A 64 11.68 11.77 -9.97
N VAL A 65 11.40 11.47 -8.71
CA VAL A 65 11.17 12.47 -7.66
C VAL A 65 12.15 12.23 -6.52
N ASP A 66 12.87 13.27 -6.12
CA ASP A 66 13.87 13.20 -5.05
C ASP A 66 13.22 12.84 -3.70
N ILE A 67 13.87 11.96 -2.95
CA ILE A 67 13.49 11.61 -1.60
C ILE A 67 14.09 12.65 -0.64
N PRO A 68 13.27 13.38 0.14
CA PRO A 68 13.80 14.35 1.10
C PRO A 68 14.77 13.71 2.11
N GLY A 69 15.78 14.46 2.53
CA GLY A 69 16.79 13.98 3.48
C GLY A 69 16.18 13.45 4.77
N GLU A 70 15.18 14.15 5.31
CA GLU A 70 14.48 13.75 6.54
C GLU A 70 13.66 12.45 6.36
N VAL A 71 13.19 12.17 5.16
CA VAL A 71 12.53 10.89 4.84
C VAL A 71 13.58 9.78 4.74
N LEU A 72 14.75 10.07 4.12
CA LEU A 72 15.88 9.13 4.06
C LEU A 72 16.40 8.78 5.46
N ASP A 73 16.48 9.76 6.37
CA ASP A 73 16.91 9.53 7.76
C ASP A 73 15.99 8.52 8.47
N VAL A 74 14.68 8.61 8.25
CA VAL A 74 13.74 7.63 8.78
C VAL A 74 13.86 6.28 8.05
N TYR A 75 14.04 6.28 6.73
CA TYR A 75 14.23 5.04 5.96
C TYR A 75 15.44 4.24 6.43
N ARG A 76 16.54 4.86 6.82
CA ARG A 76 17.75 4.21 7.35
C ARG A 76 17.50 3.34 8.58
N LEU A 77 16.38 3.53 9.29
CA LEU A 77 16.01 2.68 10.44
C LEU A 77 15.76 1.21 10.03
N TRP A 78 15.42 0.92 8.76
CA TRP A 78 15.17 -0.46 8.30
C TRP A 78 15.66 -0.76 6.88
N ARG A 79 16.01 0.24 6.09
CA ARG A 79 16.53 0.06 4.73
C ARG A 79 18.06 0.11 4.72
N PRO A 80 18.70 -0.59 3.78
CA PRO A 80 18.15 -1.44 2.71
C PRO A 80 17.50 -2.72 3.26
N THR A 81 16.39 -3.14 2.64
CA THR A 81 15.75 -4.40 3.01
C THR A 81 16.39 -5.59 2.30
N PRO A 82 16.41 -6.80 2.90
CA PRO A 82 17.10 -7.94 2.30
C PRO A 82 16.38 -8.54 1.09
N LEU A 83 17.16 -9.01 0.12
CA LEU A 83 16.75 -9.96 -0.90
C LEU A 83 17.27 -11.34 -0.50
N PHE A 84 16.40 -12.34 -0.43
CA PHE A 84 16.76 -13.70 -0.08
C PHE A 84 16.59 -14.66 -1.26
N ARG A 85 17.52 -15.62 -1.42
CA ARG A 85 17.31 -16.79 -2.28
C ARG A 85 16.60 -17.90 -1.50
N ALA A 86 15.47 -18.35 -2.03
CA ALA A 86 14.58 -19.31 -1.39
C ALA A 86 14.99 -20.77 -1.69
N ARG A 87 16.23 -21.18 -1.42
CA ARG A 87 16.80 -22.50 -1.76
C ARG A 87 16.00 -23.69 -1.22
N ARG A 88 15.35 -23.54 -0.06
CA ARG A 88 14.50 -24.60 0.51
C ARG A 88 13.24 -24.79 -0.34
N LEU A 89 12.67 -23.69 -0.84
CA LEU A 89 11.51 -23.72 -1.74
C LEU A 89 11.90 -24.31 -3.10
N GLU A 90 13.05 -23.92 -3.66
CA GLU A 90 13.57 -24.48 -4.91
C GLU A 90 13.66 -26.02 -4.82
N ARG A 91 14.23 -26.54 -3.71
CA ARG A 91 14.31 -27.99 -3.48
C ARG A 91 12.94 -28.64 -3.28
N ALA A 92 12.04 -28.02 -2.51
CA ALA A 92 10.72 -28.57 -2.27
C ALA A 92 9.86 -28.64 -3.54
N LEU A 93 10.09 -27.72 -4.47
CA LEU A 93 9.41 -27.69 -5.77
C LEU A 93 10.09 -28.56 -6.84
N HIS A 94 11.25 -29.15 -6.54
CA HIS A 94 12.07 -29.89 -7.51
C HIS A 94 12.31 -29.10 -8.81
N THR A 95 12.55 -27.77 -8.69
CA THR A 95 12.69 -26.85 -9.83
C THR A 95 14.15 -26.43 -10.02
N PRO A 96 14.62 -26.28 -11.28
CA PRO A 96 15.90 -25.64 -11.57
C PRO A 96 15.84 -24.12 -11.46
N ALA A 97 14.66 -23.53 -11.29
CA ALA A 97 14.49 -22.08 -11.18
C ALA A 97 15.17 -21.54 -9.93
N ARG A 98 15.82 -20.40 -10.05
CA ARG A 98 16.37 -19.63 -8.94
C ARG A 98 15.30 -18.71 -8.39
N ILE A 99 14.82 -18.96 -7.16
CA ILE A 99 13.71 -18.25 -6.55
C ILE A 99 14.24 -17.25 -5.52
N TYR A 100 13.88 -15.99 -5.70
CA TYR A 100 14.21 -14.89 -4.80
C TYR A 100 12.96 -14.27 -4.21
N TYR A 101 13.05 -13.71 -3.00
CA TYR A 101 12.01 -12.87 -2.43
C TYR A 101 12.59 -11.64 -1.76
N LYS A 102 12.03 -10.48 -2.07
CA LYS A 102 12.32 -9.21 -1.42
C LYS A 102 11.51 -9.15 -0.14
N TYR A 103 12.18 -8.95 1.00
CA TYR A 103 11.53 -9.07 2.31
C TYR A 103 11.39 -7.70 2.99
N GLU A 104 10.20 -7.14 2.92
CA GLU A 104 9.84 -5.84 3.52
C GLU A 104 9.37 -5.95 4.99
N GLY A 105 9.32 -7.15 5.56
CA GLY A 105 8.88 -7.38 6.95
C GLY A 105 9.86 -6.94 8.02
N VAL A 106 11.02 -6.40 7.66
CA VAL A 106 12.02 -5.84 8.60
C VAL A 106 11.68 -4.42 9.07
N SER A 107 10.68 -3.78 8.46
CA SER A 107 10.27 -2.43 8.84
C SER A 107 9.59 -2.40 10.23
N PRO A 108 9.53 -1.23 10.91
CA PRO A 108 8.87 -1.08 12.21
C PRO A 108 7.39 -1.50 12.25
N ALA A 109 6.72 -1.50 11.09
CA ALA A 109 5.33 -1.97 10.96
C ALA A 109 5.23 -3.42 10.46
N GLY A 110 6.35 -4.09 10.15
CA GLY A 110 6.40 -5.45 9.64
C GLY A 110 5.85 -5.60 8.22
N SER A 111 5.93 -4.56 7.38
CA SER A 111 5.44 -4.54 6.00
C SER A 111 6.12 -3.45 5.15
N HIS A 112 5.82 -3.42 3.83
CA HIS A 112 6.27 -2.38 2.90
C HIS A 112 5.66 -0.99 3.16
N LYS A 113 4.57 -0.90 3.89
CA LYS A 113 3.75 0.31 3.99
C LYS A 113 4.44 1.55 4.58
N PRO A 114 5.44 1.46 5.48
CA PRO A 114 6.20 2.63 5.93
C PRO A 114 6.88 3.41 4.80
N ASN A 115 7.19 2.78 3.67
CA ASN A 115 7.80 3.46 2.53
C ASN A 115 6.94 4.60 1.96
N THR A 116 5.63 4.56 2.11
CA THR A 116 4.74 5.65 1.74
C THR A 116 4.18 6.40 2.95
N ALA A 117 4.03 5.74 4.10
CA ALA A 117 3.52 6.39 5.30
C ALA A 117 4.46 7.52 5.78
N VAL A 118 5.77 7.28 5.72
CA VAL A 118 6.79 8.27 6.15
C VAL A 118 6.75 9.53 5.30
N PRO A 119 6.84 9.49 3.95
CA PRO A 119 6.73 10.71 3.15
C PRO A 119 5.37 11.38 3.26
N GLN A 120 4.26 10.63 3.38
CA GLN A 120 2.94 11.25 3.58
C GLN A 120 2.89 12.04 4.90
N ALA A 121 3.39 11.47 6.00
CA ALA A 121 3.46 12.17 7.29
C ALA A 121 4.42 13.38 7.21
N PHE A 122 5.57 13.24 6.57
CA PHE A 122 6.54 14.32 6.36
C PHE A 122 5.90 15.52 5.66
N TYR A 123 5.31 15.33 4.48
CA TYR A 123 4.73 16.42 3.71
C TYR A 123 3.55 17.07 4.42
N ASN A 124 2.71 16.29 5.10
CA ASN A 124 1.63 16.82 5.92
C ASN A 124 2.16 17.70 7.07
N SER A 125 3.19 17.23 7.78
CA SER A 125 3.84 18.00 8.84
C SER A 125 4.42 19.32 8.31
N ARG A 126 5.04 19.31 7.13
CA ARG A 126 5.63 20.51 6.50
C ARG A 126 4.57 21.55 6.10
N GLU A 127 3.37 21.11 5.75
CA GLU A 127 2.24 21.99 5.42
C GLU A 127 1.38 22.38 6.63
N GLY A 128 1.80 22.03 7.85
CA GLY A 128 1.17 22.48 9.09
C GLY A 128 -0.05 21.63 9.52
N THR A 129 -0.32 20.49 8.87
CA THR A 129 -1.31 19.51 9.32
C THR A 129 -1.01 19.10 10.77
N LYS A 130 -2.04 18.95 11.59
CA LYS A 130 -1.90 18.51 12.99
C LYS A 130 -2.28 17.07 13.18
N ARG A 131 -3.22 16.56 12.39
CA ARG A 131 -3.75 15.20 12.51
C ARG A 131 -3.84 14.52 11.15
N LEU A 132 -3.50 13.24 11.11
CA LEU A 132 -3.82 12.36 9.99
C LEU A 132 -4.90 11.36 10.38
N THR A 133 -5.89 11.21 9.50
CA THR A 133 -6.89 10.16 9.58
C THR A 133 -6.63 9.10 8.53
N THR A 134 -7.02 7.86 8.82
CA THR A 134 -6.94 6.77 7.85
C THR A 134 -7.80 5.59 8.22
N GLU A 135 -8.05 4.75 7.24
CA GLU A 135 -8.59 3.41 7.43
C GLU A 135 -7.46 2.38 7.60
N THR A 136 -7.82 1.20 8.08
CA THR A 136 -6.95 0.04 7.97
C THR A 136 -7.76 -1.26 7.97
N GLY A 137 -7.44 -2.18 7.08
CA GLY A 137 -8.05 -3.51 7.03
C GLY A 137 -7.52 -4.41 8.16
N ALA A 138 -6.40 -5.08 7.92
CA ALA A 138 -5.76 -6.00 8.87
C ALA A 138 -4.81 -5.32 9.88
N GLY A 139 -4.61 -4.00 9.79
CA GLY A 139 -3.81 -3.20 10.71
C GLY A 139 -2.40 -2.85 10.22
N GLN A 140 -1.93 -3.36 9.08
CA GLN A 140 -0.59 -3.04 8.60
C GLN A 140 -0.45 -1.57 8.20
N TRP A 141 -1.44 -1.04 7.46
CA TRP A 141 -1.42 0.36 7.07
C TRP A 141 -1.52 1.28 8.29
N GLY A 142 -2.48 1.04 9.18
CA GLY A 142 -2.61 1.79 10.43
C GLY A 142 -1.33 1.78 11.26
N SER A 143 -0.65 0.61 11.40
CA SER A 143 0.63 0.52 12.11
C SER A 143 1.73 1.34 11.44
N ALA A 144 1.77 1.35 10.10
CA ALA A 144 2.76 2.12 9.34
C ALA A 144 2.54 3.63 9.48
N LEU A 145 1.27 4.08 9.39
CA LEU A 145 0.95 5.50 9.54
C LEU A 145 1.15 5.97 10.99
N ALA A 146 0.74 5.17 11.99
CA ALA A 146 0.99 5.50 13.40
C ALA A 146 2.49 5.68 13.69
N PHE A 147 3.34 4.76 13.18
CA PHE A 147 4.80 4.89 13.25
C PHE A 147 5.27 6.20 12.59
N ALA A 148 4.81 6.49 11.38
CA ALA A 148 5.22 7.69 10.64
C ALA A 148 4.77 8.99 11.33
N CYS A 149 3.54 9.04 11.83
CA CYS A 149 3.03 10.20 12.59
C CYS A 149 3.87 10.47 13.84
N ALA A 150 4.30 9.43 14.55
CA ALA A 150 5.18 9.55 15.71
C ALA A 150 6.55 10.18 15.36
N GLN A 151 7.09 9.97 14.13
CA GLN A 151 8.34 10.58 13.69
C GLN A 151 8.22 12.10 13.47
N TYR A 152 7.03 12.59 13.13
CA TYR A 152 6.81 13.99 12.75
C TYR A 152 5.83 14.73 13.69
N ALA A 153 5.60 14.19 14.89
CA ALA A 153 4.75 14.79 15.94
C ALA A 153 3.33 15.13 15.44
N LEU A 154 2.74 14.23 14.64
CA LEU A 154 1.36 14.33 14.18
C LEU A 154 0.45 13.42 15.00
N ASP A 155 -0.75 13.89 15.30
CA ASP A 155 -1.82 13.02 15.80
C ASP A 155 -2.24 12.04 14.72
N CYS A 156 -2.59 10.81 15.12
CA CYS A 156 -3.03 9.77 14.21
C CYS A 156 -4.35 9.15 14.68
N GLU A 157 -5.36 9.15 13.81
CA GLU A 157 -6.68 8.58 14.10
C GLU A 157 -7.06 7.55 13.03
N ILE A 158 -7.39 6.33 13.46
CA ILE A 158 -7.45 5.15 12.58
C ILE A 158 -8.78 4.43 12.75
N TRP A 159 -9.48 4.17 11.62
CA TRP A 159 -10.65 3.30 11.56
C TRP A 159 -10.22 1.91 11.09
N MET A 160 -10.25 0.94 11.99
CA MET A 160 -9.87 -0.45 11.70
C MET A 160 -11.11 -1.30 11.46
N VAL A 161 -11.14 -2.06 10.35
CA VAL A 161 -12.23 -2.99 10.06
C VAL A 161 -12.54 -3.86 11.28
N ARG A 162 -13.79 -3.86 11.75
CA ARG A 162 -14.23 -4.46 13.02
C ARG A 162 -13.81 -5.93 13.16
N ALA A 163 -14.04 -6.74 12.13
CA ALA A 163 -13.62 -8.14 12.16
C ALA A 163 -12.12 -8.31 12.44
N SER A 164 -11.27 -7.41 11.92
CA SER A 164 -9.83 -7.43 12.19
C SER A 164 -9.48 -6.82 13.55
N TYR A 165 -10.18 -5.78 13.97
CA TYR A 165 -10.01 -5.15 15.28
C TYR A 165 -10.20 -6.17 16.42
N ASP A 166 -11.26 -7.00 16.32
CA ASP A 166 -11.57 -8.03 17.32
C ASP A 166 -10.60 -9.22 17.26
N GLN A 167 -10.24 -9.66 16.04
CA GLN A 167 -9.40 -10.85 15.84
C GLN A 167 -7.88 -10.59 16.01
N LYS A 168 -7.44 -9.33 15.95
CA LYS A 168 -6.00 -8.96 15.96
C LYS A 168 -5.69 -7.88 17.00
N PRO A 169 -5.90 -8.12 18.29
CA PRO A 169 -5.72 -7.13 19.34
C PRO A 169 -4.28 -6.56 19.38
N HIS A 170 -3.27 -7.36 19.04
CA HIS A 170 -1.87 -6.91 19.00
C HIS A 170 -1.61 -5.82 17.95
N ARG A 171 -2.37 -5.76 16.86
CA ARG A 171 -2.27 -4.67 15.87
C ARG A 171 -2.74 -3.35 16.46
N LYS A 172 -3.87 -3.38 17.18
CA LYS A 172 -4.35 -2.21 17.91
C LYS A 172 -3.32 -1.73 18.93
N THR A 173 -2.79 -2.65 19.74
CA THR A 173 -1.76 -2.33 20.73
C THR A 173 -0.54 -1.67 20.10
N LEU A 174 -0.05 -2.19 18.96
CA LEU A 174 1.07 -1.59 18.24
C LEU A 174 0.77 -0.16 17.77
N MET A 175 -0.40 0.08 17.17
CA MET A 175 -0.82 1.43 16.76
C MET A 175 -0.92 2.40 17.94
N GLN A 176 -1.49 1.95 19.06
CA GLN A 176 -1.58 2.74 20.30
C GLN A 176 -0.21 3.00 20.93
N THR A 177 0.73 2.07 20.84
CA THR A 177 2.12 2.27 21.30
C THR A 177 2.81 3.40 20.53
N TYR A 178 2.48 3.59 19.26
CA TYR A 178 2.92 4.74 18.46
C TYR A 178 2.06 6.00 18.65
N GLY A 179 1.12 6.01 19.61
CA GLY A 179 0.31 7.18 19.93
C GLY A 179 -1.00 7.32 19.17
N ALA A 180 -1.38 6.37 18.32
CA ALA A 180 -2.61 6.48 17.53
C ALA A 180 -3.87 6.18 18.35
N THR A 181 -4.96 6.90 18.03
CA THR A 181 -6.32 6.55 18.43
C THR A 181 -6.90 5.57 17.41
N VAL A 182 -7.49 4.46 17.86
CA VAL A 182 -7.98 3.39 16.98
C VAL A 182 -9.45 3.08 17.28
N HIS A 183 -10.30 3.24 16.25
CA HIS A 183 -11.73 2.93 16.30
C HIS A 183 -12.04 1.64 15.55
N PRO A 184 -12.96 0.79 16.05
CA PRO A 184 -13.53 -0.29 15.24
C PRO A 184 -14.51 0.28 14.23
N SER A 185 -14.36 -0.03 12.94
CA SER A 185 -15.25 0.42 11.86
C SER A 185 -16.23 -0.70 11.44
N PRO A 186 -17.55 -0.41 11.37
CA PRO A 186 -18.22 0.87 11.59
C PRO A 186 -18.18 1.32 13.05
N SER A 187 -18.07 2.63 13.28
CA SER A 187 -17.99 3.24 14.59
C SER A 187 -19.18 4.18 14.85
N ARG A 188 -19.29 4.67 16.09
CA ARG A 188 -20.23 5.74 16.47
C ARG A 188 -19.62 7.13 16.40
N ALA A 189 -18.38 7.26 15.92
CA ALA A 189 -17.65 8.50 15.88
C ALA A 189 -17.97 9.35 14.62
N THR A 190 -18.60 8.75 13.60
CA THR A 190 -18.88 9.36 12.30
C THR A 190 -20.33 9.12 11.89
N ASN A 191 -20.88 9.98 11.01
CA ASN A 191 -22.21 9.77 10.45
C ASN A 191 -22.24 8.55 9.52
N ALA A 192 -21.18 8.34 8.74
CA ALA A 192 -21.03 7.17 7.88
C ALA A 192 -21.11 5.87 8.70
N GLY A 193 -20.40 5.80 9.82
CA GLY A 193 -20.44 4.65 10.72
C GLY A 193 -21.79 4.46 11.40
N LEU A 194 -22.41 5.54 11.88
CA LEU A 194 -23.76 5.52 12.48
C LEU A 194 -24.81 5.00 11.53
N LYS A 195 -24.77 5.41 10.25
CA LYS A 195 -25.71 4.93 9.23
C LYS A 195 -25.58 3.42 9.02
N VAL A 196 -24.36 2.92 8.89
CA VAL A 196 -24.12 1.47 8.74
C VAL A 196 -24.60 0.69 9.97
N LEU A 197 -24.34 1.21 11.19
CA LEU A 197 -24.78 0.55 12.43
C LEU A 197 -26.30 0.59 12.63
N ALA A 198 -27.00 1.59 12.08
CA ALA A 198 -28.46 1.63 12.09
C ALA A 198 -29.07 0.53 11.20
N ASP A 199 -28.49 0.32 10.01
CA ASP A 199 -28.96 -0.70 9.06
C ASP A 199 -28.49 -2.12 9.41
N ALA A 200 -27.28 -2.25 9.96
CA ALA A 200 -26.65 -3.53 10.31
C ALA A 200 -25.80 -3.38 11.61
N PRO A 201 -26.43 -3.50 12.80
CA PRO A 201 -25.77 -3.33 14.10
C PRO A 201 -24.56 -4.25 14.33
N ASP A 202 -24.60 -5.46 13.77
CA ASP A 202 -23.56 -6.49 13.88
C ASP A 202 -22.63 -6.54 12.66
N SER A 203 -22.57 -5.46 11.87
CA SER A 203 -21.71 -5.40 10.68
C SER A 203 -20.26 -5.71 11.04
N PRO A 204 -19.60 -6.66 10.32
CA PRO A 204 -18.17 -6.96 10.51
C PRO A 204 -17.26 -5.83 10.00
N GLY A 205 -17.85 -4.85 9.31
CA GLY A 205 -17.15 -3.78 8.63
C GLY A 205 -16.53 -4.21 7.30
N SER A 206 -16.12 -3.21 6.52
CA SER A 206 -15.33 -3.39 5.30
C SER A 206 -14.32 -2.26 5.19
N LEU A 207 -13.36 -2.42 4.28
CA LEU A 207 -12.39 -1.36 4.02
C LEU A 207 -13.09 -0.09 3.48
N GLY A 208 -14.07 -0.24 2.59
CA GLY A 208 -14.84 0.89 2.04
C GLY A 208 -15.61 1.68 3.11
N ILE A 209 -16.18 1.00 4.11
CA ILE A 209 -16.83 1.66 5.25
C ILE A 209 -15.79 2.45 6.07
N ALA A 210 -14.65 1.84 6.37
CA ALA A 210 -13.59 2.48 7.14
C ALA A 210 -12.99 3.70 6.40
N ILE A 211 -12.88 3.64 5.07
CA ILE A 211 -12.49 4.79 4.23
C ILE A 211 -13.51 5.93 4.37
N SER A 212 -14.80 5.64 4.25
CA SER A 212 -15.86 6.66 4.41
C SER A 212 -15.75 7.38 5.76
N GLU A 213 -15.54 6.64 6.85
CA GLU A 213 -15.37 7.21 8.19
C GLU A 213 -14.12 8.09 8.30
N ALA A 214 -12.99 7.63 7.79
CA ALA A 214 -11.73 8.36 7.85
C ALA A 214 -11.75 9.64 6.99
N VAL A 215 -12.38 9.59 5.80
CA VAL A 215 -12.54 10.74 4.91
C VAL A 215 -13.52 11.77 5.53
N GLU A 216 -14.64 11.32 6.12
CA GLU A 216 -15.56 12.20 6.84
C GLU A 216 -14.84 12.96 7.97
N ALA A 217 -14.03 12.27 8.76
CA ALA A 217 -13.28 12.87 9.85
C ALA A 217 -12.22 13.87 9.35
N ALA A 218 -11.56 13.59 8.22
CA ALA A 218 -10.62 14.53 7.58
C ALA A 218 -11.33 15.80 7.11
N ALA A 219 -12.43 15.63 6.38
CA ALA A 219 -13.20 16.75 5.82
C ALA A 219 -13.83 17.65 6.90
N GLY A 220 -13.99 17.15 8.12
CA GLY A 220 -14.56 17.87 9.26
C GLY A 220 -13.64 18.91 9.91
N SER A 221 -12.35 19.01 9.52
CA SER A 221 -11.38 19.89 10.16
C SER A 221 -10.28 20.36 9.21
N ALA A 222 -10.03 21.68 9.21
CA ALA A 222 -8.97 22.29 8.38
C ALA A 222 -7.55 21.85 8.81
N GLU A 223 -7.36 21.39 10.03
CA GLU A 223 -6.07 20.94 10.56
C GLU A 223 -5.84 19.43 10.37
N THR A 224 -6.82 18.73 9.79
CA THR A 224 -6.79 17.29 9.59
C THR A 224 -6.72 16.97 8.10
N ARG A 225 -5.92 15.97 7.74
CA ARG A 225 -5.82 15.43 6.38
C ARG A 225 -5.99 13.91 6.40
N TYR A 226 -6.30 13.36 5.25
CA TYR A 226 -6.43 11.93 5.04
C TYR A 226 -5.13 11.35 4.46
N ALA A 227 -4.75 10.16 4.90
CA ALA A 227 -3.62 9.42 4.35
C ALA A 227 -4.08 8.06 3.82
N LEU A 228 -3.56 7.64 2.66
CA LEU A 228 -3.96 6.43 1.97
C LEU A 228 -2.77 5.50 1.72
N GLY A 229 -2.93 4.20 2.02
CA GLY A 229 -1.86 3.21 1.95
C GLY A 229 -1.70 2.49 0.62
N SER A 230 -2.49 2.83 -0.41
CA SER A 230 -2.48 2.15 -1.72
C SER A 230 -3.19 2.98 -2.78
N VAL A 231 -3.27 2.48 -4.01
CA VAL A 231 -4.09 2.94 -5.15
C VAL A 231 -3.53 4.17 -5.86
N LEU A 232 -3.28 5.29 -5.17
CA LEU A 232 -2.86 6.56 -5.77
C LEU A 232 -1.42 6.50 -6.29
N ASN A 233 -1.14 7.27 -7.36
CA ASN A 233 0.16 7.25 -8.04
C ASN A 233 1.32 7.59 -7.09
N HIS A 234 1.20 8.65 -6.28
CA HIS A 234 2.26 9.00 -5.33
C HIS A 234 2.53 7.87 -4.33
N VAL A 235 1.50 7.12 -3.91
CA VAL A 235 1.67 5.95 -3.03
C VAL A 235 2.45 4.84 -3.73
N LEU A 236 2.08 4.51 -4.98
CA LEU A 236 2.76 3.48 -5.77
C LEU A 236 4.21 3.87 -6.06
N MET A 237 4.43 5.15 -6.39
CA MET A 237 5.74 5.73 -6.64
C MET A 237 6.65 5.62 -5.40
N HIS A 238 6.18 5.99 -4.21
CA HIS A 238 6.97 5.86 -2.97
C HIS A 238 7.41 4.42 -2.70
N GLN A 239 6.65 3.43 -3.14
CA GLN A 239 7.02 2.03 -2.97
C GLN A 239 8.13 1.57 -3.91
N THR A 240 8.46 2.31 -4.96
CA THR A 240 9.48 1.89 -5.96
C THR A 240 10.89 1.74 -5.40
N VAL A 241 11.18 2.29 -4.22
CA VAL A 241 12.42 2.00 -3.48
C VAL A 241 12.66 0.49 -3.31
N ILE A 242 11.59 -0.32 -3.27
CA ILE A 242 11.65 -1.79 -3.17
C ILE A 242 12.30 -2.39 -4.42
N GLY A 243 11.79 -2.03 -5.58
CA GLY A 243 12.28 -2.53 -6.88
C GLY A 243 13.63 -1.95 -7.27
N GLU A 244 13.90 -0.68 -6.93
CA GLU A 244 15.21 -0.05 -7.15
C GLU A 244 16.31 -0.74 -6.34
N GLU A 245 16.06 -1.05 -5.06
CA GLU A 245 16.98 -1.89 -4.28
C GLU A 245 17.12 -3.29 -4.86
N ALA A 246 16.00 -3.92 -5.28
CA ALA A 246 16.01 -5.26 -5.82
C ALA A 246 16.89 -5.35 -7.09
N LEU A 247 16.80 -4.37 -8.00
CA LEU A 247 17.68 -4.29 -9.18
C LEU A 247 19.16 -4.25 -8.80
N LYS A 248 19.55 -3.39 -7.85
CA LYS A 248 20.92 -3.31 -7.35
C LYS A 248 21.35 -4.64 -6.68
N GLN A 249 20.45 -5.29 -5.94
CA GLN A 249 20.70 -6.54 -5.26
C GLN A 249 20.89 -7.71 -6.23
N PHE A 250 20.13 -7.78 -7.32
CA PHE A 250 20.34 -8.75 -8.39
C PHE A 250 21.72 -8.56 -9.03
N ALA A 251 22.09 -7.33 -9.36
CA ALA A 251 23.41 -7.00 -9.89
C ALA A 251 24.54 -7.39 -8.91
N ALA A 252 24.40 -7.08 -7.61
CA ALA A 252 25.37 -7.45 -6.58
C ALA A 252 25.48 -8.97 -6.35
N ALA A 253 24.41 -9.72 -6.69
CA ALA A 253 24.41 -11.18 -6.67
C ALA A 253 25.04 -11.81 -7.92
N GLY A 254 25.37 -11.01 -8.94
CA GLY A 254 25.80 -11.50 -10.26
C GLY A 254 24.66 -12.13 -11.06
N GLU A 255 23.42 -11.76 -10.76
CA GLU A 255 22.22 -12.25 -11.43
C GLU A 255 21.72 -11.24 -12.47
N SER A 256 21.10 -11.74 -13.52
CA SER A 256 20.34 -10.94 -14.48
C SER A 256 18.97 -10.53 -13.92
N ILE A 257 18.26 -9.67 -14.63
CA ILE A 257 16.84 -9.37 -14.38
C ILE A 257 16.06 -10.69 -14.41
N PRO A 258 15.18 -10.95 -13.43
CA PRO A 258 14.45 -12.23 -13.36
C PRO A 258 13.48 -12.42 -14.54
N ASP A 259 13.29 -13.67 -14.97
CA ASP A 259 12.35 -14.02 -16.04
C ASP A 259 10.89 -13.84 -15.62
N LEU A 260 10.60 -13.98 -14.32
CA LEU A 260 9.26 -13.90 -13.75
C LEU A 260 9.28 -13.10 -12.45
N ILE A 261 8.39 -12.11 -12.35
CA ILE A 261 8.14 -11.33 -11.16
C ILE A 261 6.70 -11.59 -10.70
N VAL A 262 6.55 -12.01 -9.43
CA VAL A 262 5.25 -12.34 -8.84
C VAL A 262 5.02 -11.49 -7.61
N GLY A 263 3.84 -10.90 -7.48
CA GLY A 263 3.46 -10.14 -6.28
C GLY A 263 1.99 -10.26 -5.93
N CYS A 264 1.70 -10.23 -4.63
CA CYS A 264 0.33 -10.17 -4.13
C CYS A 264 -0.27 -8.81 -4.43
N THR A 265 -1.55 -8.77 -4.78
CA THR A 265 -2.23 -7.53 -5.14
C THR A 265 -3.59 -7.42 -4.47
N GLY A 266 -3.76 -6.39 -3.67
CA GLY A 266 -5.04 -5.86 -3.23
C GLY A 266 -5.22 -4.47 -3.84
N GLY A 267 -4.81 -3.41 -3.13
CA GLY A 267 -4.76 -2.06 -3.68
C GLY A 267 -3.58 -1.78 -4.63
N GLY A 268 -2.65 -2.72 -4.80
CA GLY A 268 -1.58 -2.68 -5.79
C GLY A 268 -0.24 -2.12 -5.34
N SER A 269 -0.12 -1.45 -4.18
CA SER A 269 1.11 -0.75 -3.79
C SER A 269 2.32 -1.67 -3.59
N ASN A 270 2.11 -2.84 -2.96
CA ASN A 270 3.16 -3.85 -2.79
C ASN A 270 3.71 -4.33 -4.13
N PHE A 271 2.81 -4.69 -5.04
CA PHE A 271 3.17 -5.21 -6.35
C PHE A 271 3.85 -4.13 -7.20
N ALA A 272 3.26 -2.93 -7.30
CA ALA A 272 3.79 -1.81 -8.05
C ALA A 272 5.21 -1.43 -7.58
N GLY A 273 5.41 -1.31 -6.27
CA GLY A 273 6.70 -0.99 -5.70
C GLY A 273 7.81 -1.95 -6.09
N LEU A 274 7.47 -3.24 -6.20
CA LEU A 274 8.42 -4.24 -6.66
C LEU A 274 8.66 -4.15 -8.17
N PHE A 275 7.57 -4.15 -8.99
CA PHE A 275 7.75 -4.41 -10.42
C PHE A 275 7.93 -3.15 -11.29
N PHE A 276 7.54 -1.95 -10.87
CA PHE A 276 7.68 -0.75 -11.71
C PHE A 276 9.11 -0.49 -12.18
N PRO A 277 10.17 -0.59 -11.36
CA PRO A 277 11.54 -0.46 -11.84
C PRO A 277 11.93 -1.55 -12.87
N PHE A 278 11.42 -2.76 -12.74
CA PHE A 278 11.62 -3.82 -13.73
C PHE A 278 10.79 -3.61 -15.00
N LEU A 279 9.59 -3.01 -14.87
CA LEU A 279 8.77 -2.61 -16.02
C LEU A 279 9.49 -1.53 -16.83
N ARG A 280 10.17 -0.58 -16.19
CA ARG A 280 11.06 0.38 -16.88
C ARG A 280 12.07 -0.33 -17.77
N GLU A 281 12.73 -1.37 -17.26
CA GLU A 281 13.70 -2.15 -18.04
C GLU A 281 13.04 -2.85 -19.24
N LYS A 282 11.82 -3.33 -19.06
CA LYS A 282 11.04 -3.94 -20.13
C LYS A 282 10.58 -2.93 -21.19
N LEU A 283 10.02 -1.79 -20.78
CA LEU A 283 9.57 -0.74 -21.70
C LEU A 283 10.73 -0.16 -22.51
N ALA A 284 11.91 -0.09 -21.91
CA ALA A 284 13.14 0.33 -22.58
C ALA A 284 13.79 -0.77 -23.45
N GLY A 285 13.19 -1.94 -23.56
CA GLY A 285 13.72 -3.06 -24.36
C GLY A 285 14.99 -3.73 -23.82
N ARG A 286 15.40 -3.45 -22.59
CA ARG A 286 16.61 -4.04 -21.97
C ARG A 286 16.39 -5.40 -21.34
N ALA A 287 15.13 -5.73 -21.02
CA ALA A 287 14.73 -7.05 -20.48
C ALA A 287 13.26 -7.33 -20.83
N ASN A 288 12.83 -8.60 -20.67
CA ASN A 288 11.43 -8.96 -20.94
C ASN A 288 10.86 -9.89 -19.85
N PRO A 289 10.82 -9.48 -18.58
CA PRO A 289 10.22 -10.28 -17.53
C PRO A 289 8.72 -10.47 -17.76
N VAL A 290 8.23 -11.65 -17.39
CA VAL A 290 6.80 -11.88 -17.18
C VAL A 290 6.42 -11.29 -15.83
N ILE A 291 5.43 -10.42 -15.78
CA ILE A 291 4.95 -9.76 -14.55
C ILE A 291 3.58 -10.34 -14.21
N ARG A 292 3.45 -10.95 -13.02
CA ARG A 292 2.25 -11.67 -12.61
C ARG A 292 1.70 -11.16 -11.28
N ALA A 293 0.51 -10.55 -11.33
CA ALA A 293 -0.26 -10.21 -10.15
C ALA A 293 -0.98 -11.47 -9.61
N VAL A 294 -1.04 -11.59 -8.28
CA VAL A 294 -1.78 -12.65 -7.58
C VAL A 294 -2.75 -12.01 -6.61
N GLU A 295 -4.02 -12.33 -6.71
CA GLU A 295 -5.09 -11.80 -5.87
C GLU A 295 -5.77 -12.87 -5.02
N PRO A 296 -6.43 -12.51 -3.89
CA PRO A 296 -7.21 -13.47 -3.10
C PRO A 296 -8.49 -13.87 -3.83
N SER A 297 -8.79 -15.17 -3.80
CA SER A 297 -10.01 -15.72 -4.43
C SER A 297 -11.32 -15.18 -3.85
N ALA A 298 -11.30 -14.61 -2.65
CA ALA A 298 -12.47 -13.98 -2.01
C ALA A 298 -12.70 -12.54 -2.42
N CYS A 299 -11.69 -11.90 -3.03
CA CYS A 299 -11.78 -10.53 -3.55
C CYS A 299 -11.14 -10.48 -4.94
N PRO A 300 -11.70 -11.19 -5.94
CA PRO A 300 -11.09 -11.45 -7.23
C PRO A 300 -11.33 -10.27 -8.21
N SER A 301 -10.83 -9.08 -7.88
CA SER A 301 -11.08 -7.86 -8.64
C SER A 301 -10.53 -7.94 -10.07
N PHE A 302 -9.36 -8.55 -10.29
CA PHE A 302 -8.77 -8.68 -11.62
C PHE A 302 -9.42 -9.77 -12.47
N THR A 303 -9.75 -10.92 -11.85
CA THR A 303 -10.20 -12.09 -12.61
C THR A 303 -11.71 -12.18 -12.78
N ARG A 304 -12.49 -11.51 -11.91
CA ARG A 304 -13.96 -11.51 -11.94
C ARG A 304 -14.60 -10.12 -11.90
N GLY A 305 -13.82 -9.09 -11.58
CA GLY A 305 -14.28 -7.71 -11.63
C GLY A 305 -14.33 -7.15 -13.03
N ILE A 306 -14.89 -5.95 -13.15
CA ILE A 306 -14.92 -5.16 -14.39
C ILE A 306 -13.94 -4.00 -14.31
N TYR A 307 -13.37 -3.58 -15.44
CA TYR A 307 -12.55 -2.37 -15.50
C TYR A 307 -13.46 -1.16 -15.76
N ALA A 308 -13.81 -0.44 -14.69
CA ALA A 308 -14.76 0.67 -14.73
C ALA A 308 -14.37 1.79 -13.77
N TYR A 309 -14.98 2.96 -13.90
CA TYR A 309 -14.94 3.98 -12.86
C TYR A 309 -15.79 3.54 -11.67
N ASP A 310 -15.21 3.59 -10.48
CA ASP A 310 -15.89 3.24 -9.23
C ASP A 310 -15.33 4.04 -8.06
N PHE A 311 -16.08 4.08 -6.96
CA PHE A 311 -15.64 4.74 -5.72
C PHE A 311 -14.66 3.87 -4.94
N GLY A 312 -13.72 4.51 -4.26
CA GLY A 312 -12.84 3.84 -3.30
C GLY A 312 -13.52 3.50 -1.97
N ASP A 313 -14.66 4.13 -1.68
CA ASP A 313 -15.39 4.04 -0.42
C ASP A 313 -16.87 3.70 -0.60
N THR A 314 -17.50 3.16 0.45
CA THR A 314 -18.90 2.71 0.39
C THR A 314 -19.91 3.87 0.34
N ALA A 315 -19.57 5.02 0.92
CA ALA A 315 -20.48 6.19 0.94
C ALA A 315 -20.39 7.06 -0.32
N GLY A 316 -19.44 6.79 -1.23
CA GLY A 316 -19.25 7.56 -2.46
C GLY A 316 -18.67 8.97 -2.22
N MET A 317 -17.85 9.13 -1.20
CA MET A 317 -17.23 10.40 -0.82
C MET A 317 -15.89 10.65 -1.53
N THR A 318 -15.25 9.58 -2.02
CA THR A 318 -13.98 9.67 -2.73
C THR A 318 -14.19 9.95 -4.21
N PRO A 319 -13.19 10.48 -4.94
CA PRO A 319 -13.21 10.52 -6.40
C PRO A 319 -13.41 9.14 -7.02
N LEU A 320 -14.07 9.10 -8.18
CA LEU A 320 -14.15 7.88 -8.98
C LEU A 320 -12.81 7.61 -9.67
N LEU A 321 -12.30 6.41 -9.49
CA LEU A 321 -11.07 5.95 -10.12
C LEU A 321 -11.37 4.87 -11.16
N LYS A 322 -10.65 4.89 -12.28
CA LYS A 322 -10.73 3.83 -13.28
C LYS A 322 -9.92 2.63 -12.78
N MET A 323 -10.59 1.56 -12.39
CA MET A 323 -9.96 0.40 -11.75
C MET A 323 -10.69 -0.91 -12.07
N HIS A 324 -10.05 -2.03 -11.80
CA HIS A 324 -10.75 -3.30 -11.71
C HIS A 324 -11.52 -3.35 -10.39
N THR A 325 -12.84 -3.51 -10.46
CA THR A 325 -13.73 -3.44 -9.29
C THR A 325 -14.78 -4.55 -9.28
N LEU A 326 -15.20 -4.92 -8.08
CA LEU A 326 -16.37 -5.78 -7.80
C LEU A 326 -17.59 -4.93 -7.39
N GLY A 327 -17.46 -3.58 -7.46
CA GLY A 327 -18.43 -2.61 -6.97
C GLY A 327 -18.10 -2.09 -5.56
N HIS A 328 -18.23 -0.78 -5.34
CA HIS A 328 -17.91 -0.12 -4.06
C HIS A 328 -18.77 -0.60 -2.88
N GLY A 329 -19.95 -1.18 -3.14
CA GLY A 329 -20.80 -1.83 -2.14
C GLY A 329 -20.41 -3.28 -1.82
N PHE A 330 -19.39 -3.86 -2.48
CA PHE A 330 -18.97 -5.23 -2.24
C PHE A 330 -18.33 -5.38 -0.86
N ILE A 331 -18.89 -6.26 -0.04
CA ILE A 331 -18.35 -6.60 1.28
C ILE A 331 -17.83 -8.04 1.20
N PRO A 332 -16.51 -8.25 1.30
CA PRO A 332 -15.93 -9.59 1.32
C PRO A 332 -16.37 -10.35 2.58
N ASP A 333 -16.35 -11.68 2.52
CA ASP A 333 -16.57 -12.53 3.69
C ASP A 333 -15.71 -12.03 4.88
N PRO A 334 -16.25 -12.02 6.13
CA PRO A 334 -15.55 -11.50 7.32
C PRO A 334 -14.16 -12.07 7.57
N VAL A 335 -13.91 -13.31 7.13
CA VAL A 335 -12.57 -13.92 7.15
C VAL A 335 -11.58 -13.15 6.24
N HIS A 336 -12.09 -12.37 5.30
CA HIS A 336 -11.36 -11.63 4.26
C HIS A 336 -11.51 -10.11 4.35
N ALA A 337 -12.20 -9.60 5.36
CA ALA A 337 -12.37 -8.16 5.59
C ALA A 337 -11.05 -7.43 5.94
N GLY A 338 -9.96 -8.17 6.15
CA GLY A 338 -8.60 -7.63 6.27
C GLY A 338 -7.90 -7.58 4.92
N SER A 339 -6.74 -6.92 4.87
CA SER A 339 -5.93 -6.81 3.65
C SER A 339 -5.50 -8.16 3.07
N GLU A 340 -5.07 -8.16 1.81
CA GLU A 340 -4.56 -9.30 1.06
C GLU A 340 -3.48 -10.15 1.76
N GLU A 341 -2.67 -9.55 2.62
CA GLU A 341 -1.59 -10.24 3.33
C GLU A 341 -2.06 -11.41 4.20
N ARG A 342 -3.35 -11.43 4.51
CA ARG A 342 -3.92 -12.42 5.42
C ARG A 342 -4.10 -13.81 4.83
N ARG A 343 -4.36 -13.90 3.53
CA ARG A 343 -4.69 -15.17 2.88
C ARG A 343 -3.51 -15.93 2.34
N VAL A 344 -2.50 -15.21 1.89
CA VAL A 344 -1.26 -15.86 1.42
C VAL A 344 -0.70 -16.80 2.49
N GLY A 345 -0.86 -16.43 3.79
CA GLY A 345 -0.41 -17.28 4.89
C GLY A 345 -1.25 -18.54 5.16
N LYS A 346 -2.58 -18.51 4.96
CA LYS A 346 -3.46 -19.66 5.27
C LYS A 346 -3.58 -20.64 4.09
N GLU A 347 -3.72 -20.15 2.89
CA GLU A 347 -3.79 -21.02 1.70
C GLU A 347 -2.44 -21.64 1.37
N CYS A 348 -1.33 -20.93 1.60
CA CYS A 348 -0.01 -21.53 1.54
C CYS A 348 0.18 -22.63 2.59
N ARG A 349 -0.31 -22.44 3.82
CA ARG A 349 -0.21 -23.49 4.86
C ARG A 349 -1.02 -24.73 4.54
N SER A 350 -2.22 -24.60 3.96
CA SER A 350 -3.06 -25.75 3.63
C SER A 350 -2.58 -26.54 2.39
N ARG A 351 -1.91 -25.88 1.43
CA ARG A 351 -1.35 -26.55 0.23
C ARG A 351 0.08 -27.02 0.40
N TRP A 352 0.80 -26.56 1.41
CA TRP A 352 2.22 -26.87 1.61
C TRP A 352 2.49 -27.59 2.93
N SER A 353 1.47 -28.03 3.66
CA SER A 353 1.64 -28.90 4.81
C SER A 353 2.01 -30.31 4.31
N PRO A 354 3.18 -30.86 4.66
CA PRO A 354 3.54 -32.23 4.30
C PRO A 354 2.77 -33.28 5.09
N TYR A 355 1.72 -32.89 5.85
CA TYR A 355 0.94 -33.75 6.73
C TYR A 355 -0.57 -33.75 6.39
N HIS A 356 -0.88 -33.65 5.09
CA HIS A 356 -2.20 -34.03 4.56
C HIS A 356 -2.03 -34.84 3.28
#